data_74282c07ec069704f5c36696f8b9b645
#
_entry.id   74282c07ec069704f5c36696f8b9b645
#
_cell.length_a   1.000
_cell.length_b   1.000
_cell.length_c   1.000
_cell.angle_alpha   90.00
_cell.angle_beta   90.00
_cell.angle_gamma   90.00
#
_symmetry.space_group_name_H-M   'P 1'
#
loop_
_entity.id
_entity.type
_entity.pdbx_description
1 polymer ?
#
loop_
_entity_poly.entity_id
_entity_poly.type
_entity_poly.pdbx_seq_one_letter_code
_entity_poly.pdbx_strand_id
1 'polypeptide(L)'
;MKTKTRLTGRVIFKGDLGYESARKNWDPHTDKYPKVFVFAQRTQDVANAIKWARENNVPIRPRSGRHSLEVNLSQVNGGIVIDVSNMKKIRLNKKHGTVIVETGNRVGRIAKRLAKQGFIAPFGDSPSVGIGGITLGGGIGPLQRSIGLISDNLLELEMVDAKGKVIRANKNCNADLLWASRGGGGGNFGVYTKYKFKVHRAPTVATVYRITWPWNQFEKVLKAWQKWAPSVNDKLGSELSIGPKKGGNVTMEGLFLGSKTEAIRLLKPVTCIGTPTKKVIKLLPYTDVVNFLLAPDPVLTQRYSNQFSSGFARKPFPNKAIKSMRQFLENVEGKDAGFFFLNWGGAVSRVLPRETAFYWRKAKFYVEWNSSWINPSEAAKNISIVRNTRRKLQSYIVGSYINVPDQGIKNSGPVYYGANYPRLRRVKAKYDPGNVFNNPQSIPPARKS
;
A
#
# COMPACT_ATOMS: atom_id res chain seq x y z
N MET A 1 14.22 3.40 -43.27
CA MET A 1 14.20 4.25 -42.07
C MET A 1 13.24 3.65 -41.04
N LYS A 2 13.69 3.28 -39.82
CA LYS A 2 12.76 2.88 -38.77
C LYS A 2 11.92 4.09 -38.36
N THR A 3 10.62 4.04 -38.58
CA THR A 3 9.69 5.07 -38.14
C THR A 3 9.82 5.23 -36.61
N LYS A 4 10.15 6.44 -36.15
CA LYS A 4 10.21 6.75 -34.70
C LYS A 4 8.84 6.50 -34.08
N THR A 5 8.82 5.84 -32.92
CA THR A 5 7.59 5.55 -32.18
C THR A 5 6.92 6.87 -31.76
N ARG A 6 5.62 7.03 -32.07
CA ARG A 6 4.83 8.20 -31.67
C ARG A 6 4.16 7.93 -30.31
N LEU A 7 4.18 8.91 -29.40
CA LEU A 7 3.39 8.87 -28.17
C LEU A 7 1.90 8.94 -28.51
N THR A 8 1.08 8.15 -27.83
CA THR A 8 -0.38 8.12 -27.95
C THR A 8 -1.03 8.16 -26.56
N GLY A 9 -2.35 8.39 -26.52
CA GLY A 9 -3.06 8.79 -25.30
C GLY A 9 -3.02 10.32 -25.12
N ARG A 10 -3.35 10.81 -23.91
CA ARG A 10 -3.19 12.24 -23.60
C ARG A 10 -1.75 12.51 -23.16
N VAL A 11 -1.02 13.27 -23.93
CA VAL A 11 0.38 13.61 -23.72
C VAL A 11 0.49 15.05 -23.23
N ILE A 12 1.32 15.29 -22.21
CA ILE A 12 1.59 16.62 -21.64
C ILE A 12 3.11 16.75 -21.48
N PHE A 13 3.72 17.63 -22.22
CA PHE A 13 5.14 17.96 -22.09
C PHE A 13 5.37 19.04 -21.02
N LYS A 14 6.63 19.14 -20.56
CA LYS A 14 7.04 20.26 -19.73
C LYS A 14 6.81 21.57 -20.49
N GLY A 15 6.10 22.52 -19.89
CA GLY A 15 5.68 23.78 -20.49
C GLY A 15 4.25 23.79 -21.03
N ASP A 16 3.63 22.63 -21.25
CA ASP A 16 2.25 22.58 -21.73
C ASP A 16 1.25 22.99 -20.64
N LEU A 17 0.07 23.47 -21.06
CA LEU A 17 -1.06 23.67 -20.17
C LEU A 17 -1.42 22.38 -19.44
N GLY A 18 -1.54 22.49 -18.10
CA GLY A 18 -1.87 21.35 -17.24
C GLY A 18 -0.65 20.53 -16.75
N TYR A 19 0.58 20.92 -17.12
CA TYR A 19 1.78 20.26 -16.67
C TYR A 19 1.89 20.23 -15.12
N GLU A 20 1.68 21.37 -14.45
CA GLU A 20 1.72 21.43 -12.99
C GLU A 20 0.62 20.57 -12.32
N SER A 21 -0.57 20.50 -12.94
CA SER A 21 -1.62 19.58 -12.49
C SER A 21 -1.22 18.11 -12.69
N ALA A 22 -0.52 17.80 -13.78
CA ALA A 22 0.00 16.46 -14.03
C ALA A 22 1.10 16.05 -13.03
N ARG A 23 1.92 17.00 -12.55
CA ARG A 23 2.95 16.78 -11.54
C ARG A 23 2.42 16.50 -10.14
N LYS A 24 1.20 16.93 -9.80
CA LYS A 24 0.62 16.71 -8.46
C LYS A 24 0.65 15.24 -8.08
N ASN A 25 1.09 14.97 -6.87
CA ASN A 25 1.19 13.66 -6.25
C ASN A 25 0.54 13.70 -4.87
N TRP A 26 0.59 12.59 -4.12
CA TRP A 26 0.11 12.54 -2.73
C TRP A 26 0.90 13.51 -1.85
N ASP A 27 2.22 13.51 -1.95
CA ASP A 27 3.05 14.57 -1.36
C ASP A 27 2.98 15.83 -2.24
N PRO A 28 2.55 16.99 -1.70
CA PRO A 28 2.43 18.23 -2.44
C PRO A 28 3.78 18.85 -2.82
N HIS A 29 4.82 18.57 -2.04
CA HIS A 29 6.17 19.15 -2.24
C HIS A 29 7.01 18.26 -3.13
N THR A 30 6.69 18.24 -4.44
CA THR A 30 7.51 17.53 -5.42
C THR A 30 8.56 18.44 -6.06
N ASP A 31 9.82 17.98 -6.02
CA ASP A 31 10.97 18.57 -6.66
C ASP A 31 11.33 17.92 -8.01
N LYS A 32 10.45 17.03 -8.52
CA LYS A 32 10.70 16.29 -9.76
C LYS A 32 9.98 16.93 -10.93
N TYR A 33 10.72 17.08 -12.03
CA TYR A 33 10.30 17.70 -13.28
C TYR A 33 10.45 16.70 -14.45
N PRO A 34 9.49 15.78 -14.64
CA PRO A 34 9.46 14.88 -15.78
C PRO A 34 9.42 15.67 -17.10
N LYS A 35 10.04 15.13 -18.16
CA LYS A 35 9.98 15.71 -19.50
C LYS A 35 8.56 15.63 -20.07
N VAL A 36 7.85 14.52 -19.78
CA VAL A 36 6.53 14.26 -20.35
C VAL A 36 5.70 13.34 -19.46
N PHE A 37 4.40 13.58 -19.43
CA PHE A 37 3.37 12.70 -18.87
C PHE A 37 2.55 12.09 -20.00
N VAL A 38 2.38 10.77 -19.99
CA VAL A 38 1.48 10.05 -20.89
C VAL A 38 0.35 9.44 -20.06
N PHE A 39 -0.85 9.97 -20.20
CA PHE A 39 -2.06 9.42 -19.61
C PHE A 39 -2.65 8.38 -20.57
N ALA A 40 -2.29 7.12 -20.33
CA ALA A 40 -2.69 5.99 -21.15
C ALA A 40 -4.19 5.70 -21.00
N GLN A 41 -4.88 5.45 -22.11
CA GLN A 41 -6.29 5.04 -22.17
C GLN A 41 -6.45 3.56 -22.48
N ARG A 42 -5.42 2.96 -23.08
CA ARG A 42 -5.35 1.54 -23.49
C ARG A 42 -3.93 1.01 -23.40
N THR A 43 -3.80 -0.31 -23.37
CA THR A 43 -2.49 -1.00 -23.27
C THR A 43 -1.51 -0.59 -24.37
N GLN A 44 -1.99 -0.29 -25.58
CA GLN A 44 -1.14 0.16 -26.69
C GLN A 44 -0.46 1.50 -26.41
N ASP A 45 -1.12 2.43 -25.72
CA ASP A 45 -0.52 3.71 -25.33
C ASP A 45 0.67 3.52 -24.39
N VAL A 46 0.54 2.56 -23.47
CA VAL A 46 1.64 2.15 -22.56
C VAL A 46 2.80 1.58 -23.37
N ALA A 47 2.52 0.69 -24.34
CA ALA A 47 3.55 0.09 -25.18
C ALA A 47 4.31 1.14 -26.02
N ASN A 48 3.58 2.08 -26.61
CA ASN A 48 4.16 3.18 -27.37
C ASN A 48 5.01 4.10 -26.47
N ALA A 49 4.54 4.42 -25.26
CA ALA A 49 5.28 5.25 -24.32
C ALA A 49 6.61 4.60 -23.88
N ILE A 50 6.62 3.30 -23.63
CA ILE A 50 7.86 2.55 -23.29
C ILE A 50 8.83 2.52 -24.45
N LYS A 51 8.36 2.22 -25.67
CA LYS A 51 9.21 2.22 -26.89
C LYS A 51 9.80 3.60 -27.12
N TRP A 52 8.97 4.65 -27.08
CA TRP A 52 9.40 6.03 -27.24
C TRP A 52 10.48 6.40 -26.21
N ALA A 53 10.27 6.05 -24.94
CA ALA A 53 11.22 6.34 -23.89
C ALA A 53 12.58 5.68 -24.12
N ARG A 54 12.58 4.43 -24.60
CA ARG A 54 13.81 3.71 -24.93
C ARG A 54 14.53 4.28 -26.15
N GLU A 55 13.80 4.65 -27.21
CA GLU A 55 14.35 5.29 -28.41
C GLU A 55 14.99 6.65 -28.11
N ASN A 56 14.51 7.32 -27.06
CA ASN A 56 14.98 8.64 -26.66
C ASN A 56 15.87 8.63 -25.39
N ASN A 57 16.25 7.45 -24.88
CA ASN A 57 17.04 7.28 -23.65
C ASN A 57 16.45 8.02 -22.44
N VAL A 58 15.13 7.99 -22.29
CA VAL A 58 14.40 8.69 -21.23
C VAL A 58 14.02 7.72 -20.11
N PRO A 59 14.36 8.01 -18.84
CA PRO A 59 13.98 7.16 -17.71
C PRO A 59 12.47 7.11 -17.51
N ILE A 60 11.96 5.92 -17.12
CA ILE A 60 10.53 5.64 -17.03
C ILE A 60 10.08 5.55 -15.57
N ARG A 61 8.91 6.15 -15.24
CA ARG A 61 8.18 5.92 -13.99
C ARG A 61 6.72 5.57 -14.28
N PRO A 62 6.24 4.38 -13.90
CA PRO A 62 4.82 4.05 -13.94
C PRO A 62 4.07 4.72 -12.80
N ARG A 63 2.83 5.15 -13.07
CA ARG A 63 1.97 5.78 -12.08
C ARG A 63 0.51 5.34 -12.27
N SER A 64 -0.20 5.11 -11.15
CA SER A 64 -1.62 4.73 -11.12
C SER A 64 -2.44 5.75 -10.31
N GLY A 65 -2.49 5.62 -8.98
CA GLY A 65 -3.32 6.44 -8.08
C GLY A 65 -2.67 7.73 -7.60
N ARG A 66 -1.42 8.02 -7.94
CA ARG A 66 -0.61 9.16 -7.43
C ARG A 66 -0.36 9.11 -5.92
N HIS A 67 -0.37 7.92 -5.31
CA HIS A 67 -0.29 7.68 -3.88
C HIS A 67 1.09 7.20 -3.41
N SER A 68 2.14 7.44 -4.20
CA SER A 68 3.50 7.13 -3.76
C SER A 68 3.88 8.07 -2.62
N LEU A 69 4.26 7.51 -1.48
CA LEU A 69 4.72 8.24 -0.29
C LEU A 69 6.13 8.83 -0.52
N GLU A 70 6.85 8.30 -1.51
CA GLU A 70 8.15 8.79 -1.94
C GLU A 70 8.08 9.21 -3.41
N VAL A 71 8.19 10.49 -3.69
CA VAL A 71 8.00 11.07 -5.05
C VAL A 71 8.94 10.44 -6.08
N ASN A 72 10.18 10.17 -5.70
CA ASN A 72 11.22 9.57 -6.57
C ASN A 72 10.84 8.19 -7.13
N LEU A 73 9.87 7.49 -6.52
CA LEU A 73 9.40 6.20 -7.01
C LEU A 73 8.36 6.33 -8.13
N SER A 74 7.71 7.48 -8.26
CA SER A 74 6.65 7.73 -9.24
C SER A 74 6.94 8.86 -10.23
N GLN A 75 8.01 9.64 -10.01
CA GLN A 75 8.47 10.72 -10.88
C GLN A 75 9.99 10.78 -10.92
N VAL A 76 10.54 11.32 -12.02
CA VAL A 76 11.99 11.48 -12.22
C VAL A 76 12.27 12.67 -13.13
N ASN A 77 13.33 13.44 -12.83
CA ASN A 77 13.74 14.58 -13.64
C ASN A 77 14.08 14.15 -15.08
N GLY A 78 13.59 14.89 -16.07
CA GLY A 78 13.83 14.62 -17.48
C GLY A 78 13.20 13.32 -18.00
N GLY A 79 12.48 12.55 -17.15
CA GLY A 79 11.91 11.27 -17.48
C GLY A 79 10.50 11.34 -18.07
N ILE A 80 9.95 10.17 -18.37
CA ILE A 80 8.55 9.99 -18.74
C ILE A 80 7.78 9.36 -17.59
N VAL A 81 6.62 9.93 -17.26
CA VAL A 81 5.64 9.31 -16.37
C VAL A 81 4.54 8.68 -17.20
N ILE A 82 4.41 7.35 -17.12
CA ILE A 82 3.33 6.59 -17.77
C ILE A 82 2.22 6.41 -16.75
N ASP A 83 1.18 7.23 -16.88
CA ASP A 83 0.04 7.29 -15.95
C ASP A 83 -1.14 6.50 -16.51
N VAL A 84 -1.51 5.43 -15.81
CA VAL A 84 -2.64 4.56 -16.21
C VAL A 84 -3.97 4.97 -15.58
N SER A 85 -4.06 6.11 -14.90
CA SER A 85 -5.25 6.56 -14.17
C SER A 85 -6.52 6.70 -15.01
N ASN A 86 -6.40 6.77 -16.35
CA ASN A 86 -7.54 6.77 -17.26
C ASN A 86 -8.04 5.36 -17.62
N MET A 87 -7.30 4.30 -17.30
CA MET A 87 -7.68 2.91 -17.51
C MET A 87 -8.55 2.44 -16.34
N LYS A 88 -9.90 2.54 -16.46
CA LYS A 88 -10.83 2.41 -15.32
C LYS A 88 -11.92 1.34 -15.50
N LYS A 89 -11.79 0.43 -16.48
CA LYS A 89 -12.79 -0.64 -16.68
C LYS A 89 -12.78 -1.61 -15.50
N ILE A 90 -14.00 -2.07 -15.10
CA ILE A 90 -14.21 -3.09 -14.07
C ILE A 90 -15.25 -4.07 -14.62
N ARG A 91 -14.92 -5.37 -14.65
CA ARG A 91 -15.80 -6.45 -15.13
C ARG A 91 -15.87 -7.55 -14.07
N LEU A 92 -17.01 -7.63 -13.37
CA LEU A 92 -17.28 -8.70 -12.41
C LEU A 92 -17.87 -9.90 -13.12
N ASN A 93 -17.32 -11.08 -12.86
CA ASN A 93 -17.91 -12.38 -13.24
C ASN A 93 -18.43 -13.06 -11.96
N LYS A 94 -19.75 -12.93 -11.72
CA LYS A 94 -20.42 -13.47 -10.53
C LYS A 94 -20.38 -15.00 -10.48
N LYS A 95 -20.50 -15.67 -11.64
CA LYS A 95 -20.49 -17.13 -11.75
C LYS A 95 -19.18 -17.73 -11.28
N HIS A 96 -18.06 -17.11 -11.65
CA HIS A 96 -16.72 -17.59 -11.30
C HIS A 96 -16.10 -16.89 -10.07
N GLY A 97 -16.81 -15.96 -9.41
CA GLY A 97 -16.28 -15.25 -8.25
C GLY A 97 -14.98 -14.49 -8.58
N THR A 98 -14.92 -13.83 -9.74
CA THR A 98 -13.72 -13.09 -10.17
C THR A 98 -14.07 -11.69 -10.67
N VAL A 99 -13.12 -10.75 -10.54
CA VAL A 99 -13.23 -9.42 -11.13
C VAL A 99 -11.98 -9.09 -11.92
N ILE A 100 -12.17 -8.57 -13.14
CA ILE A 100 -11.10 -7.97 -13.93
C ILE A 100 -11.18 -6.45 -13.75
N VAL A 101 -10.05 -5.84 -13.35
CA VAL A 101 -9.94 -4.40 -13.18
C VAL A 101 -8.75 -3.87 -13.95
N GLU A 102 -8.92 -2.74 -14.63
CA GLU A 102 -7.80 -1.96 -15.15
C GLU A 102 -7.11 -1.21 -14.01
N THR A 103 -5.79 -1.12 -14.07
CA THR A 103 -4.93 -0.72 -12.94
C THR A 103 -4.99 0.76 -12.59
N GLY A 104 -5.64 1.60 -13.40
CA GLY A 104 -5.96 2.99 -13.11
C GLY A 104 -7.14 3.19 -12.16
N ASN A 105 -7.81 2.10 -11.76
CA ASN A 105 -8.87 2.18 -10.75
C ASN A 105 -8.32 2.49 -9.37
N ARG A 106 -9.15 3.12 -8.56
CA ARG A 106 -8.91 3.34 -7.12
C ARG A 106 -9.63 2.30 -6.29
N VAL A 107 -9.04 1.97 -5.15
CA VAL A 107 -9.53 0.97 -4.17
C VAL A 107 -10.99 1.22 -3.80
N GLY A 108 -11.34 2.45 -3.41
CA GLY A 108 -12.69 2.78 -3.00
C GLY A 108 -13.75 2.57 -4.08
N ARG A 109 -13.42 2.89 -5.34
CA ARG A 109 -14.34 2.65 -6.47
C ARG A 109 -14.62 1.17 -6.67
N ILE A 110 -13.57 0.34 -6.57
CA ILE A 110 -13.73 -1.11 -6.75
C ILE A 110 -14.51 -1.71 -5.58
N ALA A 111 -14.15 -1.35 -4.33
CA ALA A 111 -14.80 -1.83 -3.12
C ALA A 111 -16.30 -1.52 -3.12
N LYS A 112 -16.69 -0.27 -3.40
CA LYS A 112 -18.10 0.16 -3.50
C LYS A 112 -18.86 -0.58 -4.60
N ARG A 113 -18.23 -0.78 -5.78
CA ARG A 113 -18.86 -1.51 -6.89
C ARG A 113 -19.06 -2.98 -6.56
N LEU A 114 -18.11 -3.63 -5.92
CA LEU A 114 -18.22 -5.04 -5.49
C LEU A 114 -19.28 -5.21 -4.41
N ALA A 115 -19.29 -4.34 -3.37
CA ALA A 115 -20.26 -4.41 -2.27
C ALA A 115 -21.70 -4.31 -2.79
N LYS A 116 -22.00 -3.38 -3.71
CA LYS A 116 -23.31 -3.25 -4.37
C LYS A 116 -23.74 -4.51 -5.14
N GLN A 117 -22.80 -5.40 -5.46
CA GLN A 117 -23.06 -6.65 -6.19
C GLN A 117 -22.99 -7.88 -5.29
N GLY A 118 -22.87 -7.71 -3.96
CA GLY A 118 -22.77 -8.77 -2.96
C GLY A 118 -21.41 -9.47 -2.91
N PHE A 119 -20.32 -8.76 -3.26
CA PHE A 119 -18.95 -9.28 -3.22
C PHE A 119 -18.02 -8.40 -2.44
N ILE A 120 -16.94 -9.02 -1.91
CA ILE A 120 -15.82 -8.35 -1.22
C ILE A 120 -14.48 -8.84 -1.79
N ALA A 121 -13.48 -7.98 -1.65
CA ALA A 121 -12.06 -8.31 -1.81
C ALA A 121 -11.25 -7.54 -0.74
N PRO A 122 -10.03 -7.98 -0.38
CA PRO A 122 -9.28 -7.41 0.74
C PRO A 122 -8.60 -6.09 0.38
N PHE A 123 -9.35 -5.14 -0.15
CA PHE A 123 -8.83 -3.82 -0.47
C PHE A 123 -8.52 -3.02 0.81
N GLY A 124 -7.53 -2.11 0.70
CA GLY A 124 -7.16 -1.21 1.78
C GLY A 124 -8.27 -0.22 2.15
N ASP A 125 -8.06 0.48 3.24
CA ASP A 125 -8.96 1.46 3.86
C ASP A 125 -8.93 2.85 3.21
N SER A 126 -7.85 3.20 2.52
CA SER A 126 -7.71 4.48 1.83
C SER A 126 -8.34 4.43 0.43
N PRO A 127 -9.48 5.13 0.20
CA PRO A 127 -10.28 4.98 -1.02
C PRO A 127 -9.61 5.50 -2.28
N SER A 128 -8.68 6.45 -2.16
CA SER A 128 -8.01 7.09 -3.30
C SER A 128 -6.76 6.34 -3.77
N VAL A 129 -6.27 5.37 -3.01
CA VAL A 129 -5.10 4.56 -3.39
C VAL A 129 -5.37 3.82 -4.70
N GLY A 130 -4.39 3.88 -5.63
CA GLY A 130 -4.46 3.18 -6.91
C GLY A 130 -4.23 1.69 -6.78
N ILE A 131 -5.14 0.88 -7.33
CA ILE A 131 -5.02 -0.59 -7.29
C ILE A 131 -3.74 -1.10 -7.94
N GLY A 132 -3.20 -0.35 -8.94
CA GLY A 132 -2.00 -0.74 -9.67
C GLY A 132 -0.78 -0.88 -8.77
N GLY A 133 -0.52 0.10 -7.90
CA GLY A 133 0.64 0.06 -7.00
C GLY A 133 0.43 -0.82 -5.77
N ILE A 134 -0.70 -0.64 -5.07
CA ILE A 134 -0.93 -1.32 -3.79
C ILE A 134 -0.90 -2.85 -3.92
N THR A 135 -1.44 -3.40 -5.02
CA THR A 135 -1.44 -4.85 -5.28
C THR A 135 -0.03 -5.41 -5.34
N LEU A 136 0.88 -4.72 -6.04
CA LEU A 136 2.23 -5.22 -6.31
C LEU A 136 3.09 -5.34 -5.05
N GLY A 137 2.85 -4.51 -4.03
CA GLY A 137 3.56 -4.61 -2.75
C GLY A 137 2.90 -5.53 -1.73
N GLY A 138 1.76 -6.13 -2.07
CA GLY A 138 1.00 -7.00 -1.16
C GLY A 138 -0.43 -6.51 -0.96
N GLY A 139 -0.61 -5.28 -0.50
CA GLY A 139 -1.92 -4.68 -0.22
C GLY A 139 -2.51 -5.17 1.09
N ILE A 140 -2.20 -4.47 2.19
CA ILE A 140 -2.73 -4.70 3.54
C ILE A 140 -4.05 -3.95 3.73
N GLY A 141 -4.87 -4.39 4.67
CA GLY A 141 -6.13 -3.73 5.02
C GLY A 141 -6.97 -4.55 6.01
N PRO A 142 -8.11 -4.02 6.44
CA PRO A 142 -8.88 -4.57 7.57
C PRO A 142 -9.45 -5.99 7.32
N LEU A 143 -9.57 -6.44 6.07
CA LEU A 143 -10.05 -7.78 5.73
C LEU A 143 -8.95 -8.84 5.60
N GLN A 144 -7.68 -8.45 5.74
CA GLN A 144 -6.55 -9.35 5.45
C GLN A 144 -6.50 -10.62 6.29
N ARG A 145 -6.95 -10.57 7.55
CA ARG A 145 -6.99 -11.76 8.41
C ARG A 145 -8.02 -12.77 7.92
N SER A 146 -9.14 -12.28 7.36
CA SER A 146 -10.21 -13.14 6.86
C SER A 146 -9.89 -13.76 5.50
N ILE A 147 -9.40 -12.96 4.55
CA ILE A 147 -9.33 -13.34 3.14
C ILE A 147 -7.96 -13.09 2.47
N GLY A 148 -6.92 -12.84 3.25
CA GLY A 148 -5.55 -12.63 2.76
C GLY A 148 -5.27 -11.22 2.26
N LEU A 149 -4.06 -11.01 1.77
CA LEU A 149 -3.66 -9.73 1.14
C LEU A 149 -4.36 -9.54 -0.21
N ILE A 150 -4.38 -8.31 -0.74
CA ILE A 150 -4.83 -8.04 -2.12
C ILE A 150 -4.09 -8.96 -3.10
N SER A 151 -2.77 -9.06 -2.96
CA SER A 151 -1.91 -9.87 -3.82
C SER A 151 -2.18 -11.39 -3.73
N ASP A 152 -2.67 -11.88 -2.58
CA ASP A 152 -3.03 -13.30 -2.43
C ASP A 152 -4.26 -13.66 -3.27
N ASN A 153 -5.11 -12.68 -3.55
CA ASN A 153 -6.29 -12.81 -4.39
C ASN A 153 -6.04 -12.48 -5.88
N LEU A 154 -4.80 -12.10 -6.26
CA LEU A 154 -4.42 -11.84 -7.65
C LEU A 154 -4.27 -13.16 -8.39
N LEU A 155 -5.13 -13.43 -9.38
CA LEU A 155 -5.14 -14.67 -10.18
C LEU A 155 -4.38 -14.51 -11.50
N GLU A 156 -4.48 -13.32 -12.12
CA GLU A 156 -3.89 -13.03 -13.42
C GLU A 156 -3.56 -11.56 -13.54
N LEU A 157 -2.54 -11.25 -14.30
CA LEU A 157 -2.16 -9.87 -14.64
C LEU A 157 -1.85 -9.71 -16.12
N GLU A 158 -1.99 -8.48 -16.61
CA GLU A 158 -1.48 -8.01 -17.89
C GLU A 158 -0.53 -6.84 -17.62
N MET A 159 0.66 -6.88 -18.20
CA MET A 159 1.62 -5.78 -18.14
C MET A 159 2.31 -5.56 -19.49
N VAL A 160 2.93 -4.42 -19.66
CA VAL A 160 3.84 -4.13 -20.78
C VAL A 160 5.28 -4.13 -20.25
N ASP A 161 6.12 -4.96 -20.84
CA ASP A 161 7.52 -5.14 -20.45
C ASP A 161 8.45 -4.02 -20.96
N ALA A 162 9.73 -4.12 -20.62
CA ALA A 162 10.76 -3.17 -21.03
C ALA A 162 10.97 -3.07 -22.55
N LYS A 163 10.48 -4.02 -23.34
CA LYS A 163 10.53 -4.01 -24.82
C LYS A 163 9.25 -3.45 -25.46
N GLY A 164 8.26 -3.03 -24.64
CA GLY A 164 6.95 -2.62 -25.12
C GLY A 164 6.07 -3.79 -25.56
N LYS A 165 6.37 -5.03 -25.13
CA LYS A 165 5.58 -6.24 -25.41
C LYS A 165 4.56 -6.46 -24.31
N VAL A 166 3.31 -6.77 -24.67
CA VAL A 166 2.26 -7.14 -23.73
C VAL A 166 2.49 -8.56 -23.23
N ILE A 167 2.56 -8.73 -21.92
CA ILE A 167 2.73 -10.02 -21.24
C ILE A 167 1.53 -10.28 -20.35
N ARG A 168 1.03 -11.49 -20.37
CA ARG A 168 0.06 -12.03 -19.41
C ARG A 168 0.74 -13.04 -18.51
N ALA A 169 0.38 -13.01 -17.22
CA ALA A 169 0.90 -13.97 -16.26
C ALA A 169 -0.23 -14.49 -15.36
N ASN A 170 -0.26 -15.80 -15.19
CA ASN A 170 -1.14 -16.54 -14.30
C ASN A 170 -0.43 -17.82 -13.81
N LYS A 171 -1.12 -18.69 -13.08
CA LYS A 171 -0.51 -19.92 -12.53
C LYS A 171 0.07 -20.88 -13.58
N ASN A 172 -0.40 -20.83 -14.84
CA ASN A 172 0.00 -21.71 -15.93
C ASN A 172 0.94 -21.03 -16.95
N CYS A 173 1.01 -19.70 -16.96
CA CYS A 173 1.80 -18.94 -17.93
C CYS A 173 2.54 -17.81 -17.20
N ASN A 174 3.88 -17.70 -17.38
CA ASN A 174 4.72 -16.71 -16.70
C ASN A 174 4.48 -16.71 -15.18
N ALA A 175 4.38 -17.89 -14.56
CA ALA A 175 4.05 -18.07 -13.15
C ALA A 175 5.07 -17.41 -12.21
N ASP A 176 6.32 -17.29 -12.63
CA ASP A 176 7.38 -16.58 -11.93
C ASP A 176 7.14 -15.06 -11.87
N LEU A 177 6.59 -14.47 -12.95
CA LEU A 177 6.19 -13.07 -12.97
C LEU A 177 4.95 -12.84 -12.08
N LEU A 178 3.96 -13.74 -12.12
CA LEU A 178 2.82 -13.66 -11.19
C LEU A 178 3.29 -13.74 -9.74
N TRP A 179 4.21 -14.66 -9.42
CA TRP A 179 4.81 -14.77 -8.09
C TRP A 179 5.50 -13.46 -7.67
N ALA A 180 6.33 -12.88 -8.54
CA ALA A 180 7.05 -11.63 -8.28
C ALA A 180 6.10 -10.44 -8.09
N SER A 181 4.99 -10.41 -8.82
CA SER A 181 3.96 -9.36 -8.74
C SER A 181 3.07 -9.45 -7.49
N ARG A 182 3.21 -10.51 -6.72
CA ARG A 182 2.51 -10.71 -5.44
C ARG A 182 3.41 -10.31 -4.25
N GLY A 183 3.82 -9.04 -4.20
CA GLY A 183 4.63 -8.50 -3.10
C GLY A 183 6.01 -7.97 -3.48
N GLY A 184 6.43 -8.06 -4.75
CA GLY A 184 7.73 -7.55 -5.22
C GLY A 184 7.78 -6.05 -5.46
N GLY A 185 6.68 -5.31 -5.18
CA GLY A 185 6.63 -3.86 -5.31
C GLY A 185 6.36 -3.34 -6.72
N GLY A 186 5.82 -2.13 -6.80
CA GLY A 186 5.56 -1.44 -8.05
C GLY A 186 6.82 -0.92 -8.73
N GLY A 187 6.75 -0.71 -10.07
CA GLY A 187 7.81 -0.07 -10.83
C GLY A 187 9.07 -0.91 -11.05
N ASN A 188 9.01 -2.24 -10.88
CA ASN A 188 10.17 -3.12 -11.00
C ASN A 188 10.23 -3.93 -12.30
N PHE A 189 9.10 -4.38 -12.85
CA PHE A 189 9.12 -5.37 -13.95
C PHE A 189 8.50 -4.85 -15.25
N GLY A 190 7.66 -3.82 -15.16
CA GLY A 190 6.90 -3.27 -16.28
C GLY A 190 5.81 -2.33 -15.83
N VAL A 191 4.95 -1.92 -16.77
CA VAL A 191 3.76 -1.13 -16.51
C VAL A 191 2.53 -2.05 -16.59
N TYR A 192 1.88 -2.25 -15.45
CA TYR A 192 0.71 -3.12 -15.35
C TYR A 192 -0.54 -2.40 -15.83
N THR A 193 -1.36 -3.11 -16.60
CA THR A 193 -2.57 -2.55 -17.23
C THR A 193 -3.86 -3.19 -16.75
N LYS A 194 -3.84 -4.48 -16.38
CA LYS A 194 -5.02 -5.20 -15.87
C LYS A 194 -4.65 -6.21 -14.80
N TYR A 195 -5.56 -6.40 -13.85
CA TYR A 195 -5.54 -7.47 -12.87
C TYR A 195 -6.85 -8.24 -12.88
N LYS A 196 -6.78 -9.55 -12.64
CA LYS A 196 -7.91 -10.41 -12.34
C LYS A 196 -7.78 -10.91 -10.91
N PHE A 197 -8.76 -10.59 -10.08
CA PHE A 197 -8.79 -11.02 -8.69
C PHE A 197 -9.87 -12.05 -8.43
N LYS A 198 -9.63 -12.94 -7.48
CA LYS A 198 -10.67 -13.67 -6.78
C LYS A 198 -11.45 -12.66 -5.92
N VAL A 199 -12.78 -12.80 -5.90
CA VAL A 199 -13.66 -12.07 -4.99
C VAL A 199 -14.46 -13.07 -4.15
N HIS A 200 -14.88 -12.63 -2.97
CA HIS A 200 -15.58 -13.45 -2.01
C HIS A 200 -17.01 -12.95 -1.85
N ARG A 201 -17.94 -13.80 -1.45
CA ARG A 201 -19.31 -13.37 -1.12
C ARG A 201 -19.26 -12.42 0.08
N ALA A 202 -19.91 -11.27 -0.03
CA ALA A 202 -20.09 -10.36 1.08
C ALA A 202 -21.13 -10.96 2.05
N PRO A 203 -20.95 -10.82 3.37
CA PRO A 203 -22.05 -11.01 4.29
C PRO A 203 -23.11 -9.95 4.06
N THR A 204 -24.38 -10.24 4.39
CA THR A 204 -25.47 -9.26 4.29
C THR A 204 -25.18 -8.07 5.22
N VAL A 205 -24.71 -8.35 6.43
CA VAL A 205 -24.35 -7.36 7.45
C VAL A 205 -23.00 -7.70 8.06
N ALA A 206 -22.32 -6.67 8.59
CA ALA A 206 -21.13 -6.86 9.41
C ALA A 206 -21.08 -5.78 10.51
N THR A 207 -20.32 -6.04 11.55
CA THR A 207 -20.15 -5.11 12.65
C THR A 207 -18.90 -4.27 12.45
N VAL A 208 -19.07 -2.95 12.47
CA VAL A 208 -17.97 -1.98 12.50
C VAL A 208 -17.80 -1.42 13.90
N TYR A 209 -16.59 -1.02 14.23
CA TYR A 209 -16.33 -0.37 15.51
C TYR A 209 -15.26 0.72 15.38
N ARG A 210 -15.40 1.75 16.24
CA ARG A 210 -14.41 2.79 16.49
C ARG A 210 -14.47 3.19 17.95
N ILE A 211 -13.34 3.05 18.65
CA ILE A 211 -13.23 3.27 20.08
C ILE A 211 -12.02 4.18 20.30
N THR A 212 -12.24 5.27 21.04
CA THR A 212 -11.22 6.31 21.23
C THR A 212 -10.95 6.49 22.71
N TRP A 213 -9.69 6.59 23.08
CA TRP A 213 -9.20 6.91 24.43
C TRP A 213 -8.40 8.21 24.40
N PRO A 214 -8.30 8.93 25.51
CA PRO A 214 -7.41 10.06 25.63
C PRO A 214 -5.94 9.61 25.52
N TRP A 215 -5.10 10.49 25.00
CA TRP A 215 -3.71 10.18 24.71
C TRP A 215 -2.92 9.59 25.89
N ASN A 216 -3.14 10.09 27.11
CA ASN A 216 -2.44 9.62 28.30
C ASN A 216 -2.65 8.13 28.63
N GLN A 217 -3.62 7.47 28.00
CA GLN A 217 -3.90 6.05 28.18
C GLN A 217 -3.23 5.15 27.11
N PHE A 218 -2.47 5.72 26.16
CA PHE A 218 -1.98 4.97 25.02
C PHE A 218 -1.15 3.73 25.40
N GLU A 219 -0.29 3.82 26.43
CA GLU A 219 0.53 2.67 26.81
C GLU A 219 -0.31 1.50 27.34
N LYS A 220 -1.34 1.78 28.14
CA LYS A 220 -2.24 0.74 28.65
C LYS A 220 -3.01 0.08 27.51
N VAL A 221 -3.54 0.90 26.58
CA VAL A 221 -4.29 0.42 25.42
C VAL A 221 -3.39 -0.36 24.46
N LEU A 222 -2.21 0.14 24.13
CA LEU A 222 -1.25 -0.56 23.27
C LEU A 222 -0.82 -1.90 23.89
N LYS A 223 -0.53 -1.95 25.20
CA LYS A 223 -0.14 -3.19 25.88
C LYS A 223 -1.26 -4.23 25.85
N ALA A 224 -2.52 -3.81 26.00
CA ALA A 224 -3.66 -4.71 25.89
C ALA A 224 -3.88 -5.16 24.45
N TRP A 225 -3.87 -4.22 23.49
CA TRP A 225 -4.11 -4.49 22.08
C TRP A 225 -3.07 -5.47 21.51
N GLN A 226 -1.78 -5.28 21.75
CA GLN A 226 -0.73 -6.13 21.21
C GLN A 226 -0.73 -7.57 21.76
N LYS A 227 -1.33 -7.82 22.92
CA LYS A 227 -1.57 -9.16 23.47
C LYS A 227 -2.78 -9.83 22.83
N TRP A 228 -3.86 -9.06 22.66
CA TRP A 228 -5.15 -9.54 22.17
C TRP A 228 -5.20 -9.66 20.64
N ALA A 229 -4.75 -8.66 19.89
CA ALA A 229 -4.98 -8.53 18.45
C ALA A 229 -4.42 -9.69 17.59
N PRO A 230 -3.28 -10.34 17.91
CA PRO A 230 -2.77 -11.47 17.13
C PRO A 230 -3.62 -12.75 17.24
N SER A 231 -4.32 -12.94 18.36
CA SER A 231 -5.07 -14.17 18.68
C SER A 231 -6.58 -14.05 18.51
N VAL A 232 -7.07 -12.85 18.18
CA VAL A 232 -8.52 -12.66 17.97
C VAL A 232 -9.01 -13.44 16.75
N ASN A 233 -10.32 -13.71 16.70
CA ASN A 233 -10.98 -14.39 15.57
C ASN A 233 -10.57 -13.81 14.23
N ASP A 234 -10.30 -14.67 13.24
CA ASP A 234 -9.82 -14.27 11.90
C ASP A 234 -10.80 -13.36 11.14
N LYS A 235 -12.10 -13.41 11.50
CA LYS A 235 -13.11 -12.52 10.93
C LYS A 235 -13.05 -11.08 11.47
N LEU A 236 -12.16 -10.80 12.43
CA LEU A 236 -12.00 -9.49 13.05
C LEU A 236 -10.70 -8.81 12.58
N GLY A 237 -10.86 -7.74 11.82
CA GLY A 237 -9.80 -6.80 11.52
C GLY A 237 -9.72 -5.70 12.58
N SER A 238 -8.51 -5.35 13.00
CA SER A 238 -8.28 -4.31 14.02
C SER A 238 -7.06 -3.47 13.67
N GLU A 239 -7.28 -2.19 13.67
CA GLU A 239 -6.29 -1.14 13.53
C GLU A 239 -6.20 -0.35 14.84
N LEU A 240 -4.99 0.09 15.20
CA LEU A 240 -4.77 0.96 16.35
C LEU A 240 -3.91 2.13 15.91
N SER A 241 -4.47 3.32 15.95
CA SER A 241 -3.77 4.58 15.67
C SER A 241 -3.49 5.33 16.97
N ILE A 242 -2.29 5.86 17.09
CA ILE A 242 -1.85 6.65 18.24
C ILE A 242 -1.27 7.96 17.70
N GLY A 243 -2.02 9.04 17.85
CA GLY A 243 -1.60 10.38 17.43
C GLY A 243 -0.53 11.00 18.33
N PRO A 244 -0.01 12.19 17.97
CA PRO A 244 0.97 12.92 18.78
C PRO A 244 0.37 13.35 20.13
N LYS A 245 1.21 13.66 21.11
CA LYS A 245 0.77 14.14 22.45
C LYS A 245 -0.09 15.39 22.34
N LYS A 246 0.28 16.33 21.48
CA LYS A 246 -0.47 17.57 21.23
C LYS A 246 -1.64 17.31 20.29
N GLY A 247 -2.84 17.23 20.83
CA GLY A 247 -4.08 17.10 20.07
C GLY A 247 -4.40 15.71 19.53
N GLY A 248 -3.57 14.70 19.82
CA GLY A 248 -3.80 13.32 19.39
C GLY A 248 -4.62 12.50 20.39
N ASN A 249 -5.11 11.39 19.90
CA ASN A 249 -5.87 10.38 20.63
C ASN A 249 -5.30 8.99 20.35
N VAL A 250 -5.82 8.01 21.08
CA VAL A 250 -5.67 6.58 20.76
C VAL A 250 -6.97 6.10 20.18
N THR A 251 -6.96 5.61 18.95
CA THR A 251 -8.18 5.12 18.29
C THR A 251 -7.97 3.69 17.81
N MET A 252 -8.84 2.79 18.29
CA MET A 252 -8.95 1.42 17.77
C MET A 252 -10.17 1.32 16.88
N GLU A 253 -9.99 0.88 15.64
CA GLU A 253 -11.09 0.71 14.72
C GLU A 253 -10.95 -0.56 13.86
N GLY A 254 -12.05 -0.91 13.19
CA GLY A 254 -12.08 -2.06 12.29
C GLY A 254 -13.46 -2.62 12.08
N LEU A 255 -13.48 -3.89 11.65
CA LEU A 255 -14.72 -4.60 11.40
C LEU A 255 -14.65 -6.04 11.89
N PHE A 256 -15.82 -6.60 12.12
CA PHE A 256 -16.04 -8.02 12.36
C PHE A 256 -17.09 -8.55 11.36
N LEU A 257 -16.73 -9.60 10.63
CA LEU A 257 -17.66 -10.28 9.71
C LEU A 257 -18.59 -11.21 10.48
N GLY A 258 -19.42 -10.62 11.35
CA GLY A 258 -20.34 -11.30 12.24
C GLY A 258 -21.24 -10.35 13.01
N SER A 259 -21.95 -10.88 14.02
CA SER A 259 -22.95 -10.16 14.80
C SER A 259 -22.34 -9.11 15.74
N LYS A 260 -23.16 -8.11 16.13
CA LYS A 260 -22.76 -7.07 17.09
C LYS A 260 -22.48 -7.67 18.48
N THR A 261 -23.27 -8.63 18.92
CA THR A 261 -23.10 -9.28 20.22
C THR A 261 -21.76 -10.00 20.32
N GLU A 262 -21.40 -10.77 19.28
CA GLU A 262 -20.13 -11.45 19.24
C GLU A 262 -18.96 -10.45 19.12
N ALA A 263 -19.09 -9.40 18.33
CA ALA A 263 -18.09 -8.34 18.25
C ALA A 263 -17.81 -7.70 19.61
N ILE A 264 -18.86 -7.36 20.37
CA ILE A 264 -18.72 -6.80 21.73
C ILE A 264 -17.94 -7.76 22.64
N ARG A 265 -18.27 -9.06 22.61
CA ARG A 265 -17.57 -10.10 23.39
C ARG A 265 -16.09 -10.18 23.00
N LEU A 266 -15.77 -10.20 21.70
CA LEU A 266 -14.39 -10.27 21.19
C LEU A 266 -13.58 -9.03 21.52
N LEU A 267 -14.19 -7.84 21.54
CA LEU A 267 -13.53 -6.56 21.81
C LEU A 267 -13.33 -6.31 23.33
N LYS A 268 -14.07 -7.01 24.21
CA LYS A 268 -14.06 -6.79 25.66
C LYS A 268 -12.66 -6.71 26.28
N PRO A 269 -11.67 -7.59 25.92
CA PRO A 269 -10.33 -7.55 26.52
C PRO A 269 -9.58 -6.23 26.35
N VAL A 270 -9.92 -5.43 25.33
CA VAL A 270 -9.30 -4.13 25.09
C VAL A 270 -10.22 -2.98 25.51
N THR A 271 -11.53 -3.12 25.28
CA THR A 271 -12.49 -2.04 25.59
C THR A 271 -12.74 -1.81 27.07
N CYS A 272 -12.37 -2.76 27.94
CA CYS A 272 -12.38 -2.61 29.39
C CYS A 272 -11.09 -1.99 29.95
N ILE A 273 -10.12 -1.68 29.10
CA ILE A 273 -8.86 -1.05 29.52
C ILE A 273 -9.01 0.47 29.51
N GLY A 274 -8.78 1.07 30.66
CA GLY A 274 -8.93 2.52 30.82
C GLY A 274 -10.38 2.99 30.64
N THR A 275 -10.53 4.28 30.31
CA THR A 275 -11.83 4.92 30.11
C THR A 275 -11.91 5.50 28.71
N PRO A 276 -12.57 4.82 27.75
CA PRO A 276 -12.78 5.37 26.42
C PRO A 276 -13.62 6.66 26.46
N THR A 277 -13.21 7.67 25.71
CA THR A 277 -13.99 8.91 25.52
C THR A 277 -15.12 8.75 24.50
N LYS A 278 -14.94 7.80 23.56
CA LYS A 278 -15.95 7.48 22.55
C LYS A 278 -15.94 6.00 22.23
N LYS A 279 -17.14 5.41 22.14
CA LYS A 279 -17.32 4.01 21.76
C LYS A 279 -18.46 3.88 20.76
N VAL A 280 -18.13 3.48 19.55
CA VAL A 280 -19.09 3.23 18.47
C VAL A 280 -18.95 1.76 18.07
N ILE A 281 -20.02 0.98 18.17
CA ILE A 281 -20.10 -0.41 17.68
C ILE A 281 -21.45 -0.55 17.00
N LYS A 282 -21.46 -0.76 15.68
CA LYS A 282 -22.69 -0.78 14.86
C LYS A 282 -22.71 -2.02 13.96
N LEU A 283 -23.85 -2.67 13.89
CA LEU A 283 -24.16 -3.64 12.85
C LEU A 283 -24.72 -2.87 11.66
N LEU A 284 -24.10 -3.03 10.50
CA LEU A 284 -24.46 -2.29 9.29
C LEU A 284 -24.63 -3.24 8.10
N PRO A 285 -25.48 -2.90 7.11
CA PRO A 285 -25.43 -3.50 5.78
C PRO A 285 -24.02 -3.39 5.22
N TYR A 286 -23.55 -4.42 4.49
CA TYR A 286 -22.13 -4.43 4.06
C TYR A 286 -21.74 -3.24 3.16
N THR A 287 -22.67 -2.68 2.39
CA THR A 287 -22.46 -1.45 1.62
C THR A 287 -22.08 -0.25 2.49
N ASP A 288 -22.68 -0.16 3.68
CA ASP A 288 -22.42 0.92 4.63
C ASP A 288 -21.16 0.66 5.47
N VAL A 289 -20.80 -0.63 5.68
CA VAL A 289 -19.48 -1.02 6.20
C VAL A 289 -18.37 -0.45 5.32
N VAL A 290 -18.49 -0.59 4.00
CA VAL A 290 -17.50 -0.03 3.06
C VAL A 290 -17.41 1.50 3.17
N ASN A 291 -18.54 2.19 3.34
CA ASN A 291 -18.54 3.63 3.54
C ASN A 291 -17.96 4.05 4.89
N PHE A 292 -18.14 3.24 5.93
CA PHE A 292 -17.57 3.50 7.26
C PHE A 292 -16.04 3.35 7.28
N LEU A 293 -15.51 2.32 6.61
CA LEU A 293 -14.07 2.01 6.56
C LEU A 293 -13.32 2.94 5.60
N LEU A 294 -13.93 3.28 4.47
CA LEU A 294 -13.34 4.16 3.47
C LEU A 294 -13.60 5.62 3.85
N ALA A 295 -12.84 6.15 4.80
CA ALA A 295 -12.88 7.55 5.15
C ALA A 295 -12.65 8.46 3.93
N PRO A 296 -13.16 9.71 3.92
CA PRO A 296 -12.82 10.68 2.89
C PRO A 296 -11.30 10.87 2.85
N ASP A 297 -10.74 10.72 1.66
CA ASP A 297 -9.30 10.80 1.45
C ASP A 297 -8.95 12.10 0.71
N PRO A 298 -8.17 12.99 1.30
CA PRO A 298 -7.88 14.31 0.75
C PRO A 298 -6.74 14.33 -0.27
N VAL A 299 -6.44 13.22 -0.96
CA VAL A 299 -5.25 13.04 -1.82
C VAL A 299 -4.84 14.23 -2.69
N LEU A 300 -5.81 14.96 -3.22
CA LEU A 300 -5.51 16.13 -4.08
C LEU A 300 -5.60 17.46 -3.31
N THR A 301 -5.97 17.43 -2.04
CA THR A 301 -6.09 18.60 -1.16
C THR A 301 -5.11 18.59 -0.01
N GLN A 302 -4.28 17.55 0.08
CA GLN A 302 -3.24 17.45 1.10
C GLN A 302 -2.27 18.63 0.97
N ARG A 303 -1.99 19.27 2.11
CA ARG A 303 -1.13 20.45 2.19
C ARG A 303 0.17 20.22 2.97
N TYR A 304 0.45 18.98 3.35
CA TYR A 304 1.61 18.61 4.16
C TYR A 304 2.37 17.43 3.54
N SER A 305 3.68 17.49 3.65
CA SER A 305 4.57 16.37 3.36
C SER A 305 4.68 15.42 4.54
N ASN A 306 5.13 14.21 4.28
CA ASN A 306 5.31 13.18 5.31
C ASN A 306 6.60 12.41 5.08
N GLN A 307 7.19 11.95 6.18
CA GLN A 307 8.14 10.85 6.18
C GLN A 307 7.53 9.66 6.91
N PHE A 308 7.57 8.50 6.26
CA PHE A 308 7.09 7.24 6.83
C PHE A 308 8.25 6.28 7.10
N SER A 309 8.04 5.37 8.03
CA SER A 309 8.82 4.16 8.17
C SER A 309 7.93 3.05 8.75
N SER A 310 8.28 1.78 8.54
CA SER A 310 7.43 0.66 8.94
C SER A 310 8.23 -0.58 9.29
N GLY A 311 7.55 -1.56 9.91
CA GLY A 311 8.11 -2.86 10.21
C GLY A 311 7.05 -3.87 10.60
N PHE A 312 7.48 -5.10 10.82
CA PHE A 312 6.63 -6.21 11.29
C PHE A 312 7.13 -6.67 12.64
N ALA A 313 6.27 -6.80 13.63
CA ALA A 313 6.63 -7.28 14.95
C ALA A 313 6.26 -8.77 15.11
N ARG A 314 7.19 -9.56 15.61
CA ARG A 314 7.01 -11.01 15.91
C ARG A 314 6.63 -11.25 17.36
N LYS A 315 6.86 -10.27 18.23
CA LYS A 315 6.58 -10.30 19.67
C LYS A 315 5.96 -8.97 20.10
N PRO A 316 5.24 -8.92 21.20
CA PRO A 316 4.81 -7.66 21.79
C PRO A 316 6.01 -6.75 22.10
N PHE A 317 5.85 -5.44 21.89
CA PHE A 317 6.86 -4.45 22.25
C PHE A 317 7.01 -4.37 23.77
N PRO A 318 8.25 -4.46 24.30
CA PRO A 318 8.52 -4.29 25.72
C PRO A 318 8.44 -2.81 26.13
N ASN A 319 8.43 -2.55 27.44
CA ASN A 319 8.34 -1.18 27.98
C ASN A 319 9.42 -0.24 27.41
N LYS A 320 10.65 -0.71 27.18
CA LYS A 320 11.74 0.08 26.58
C LYS A 320 11.37 0.57 25.16
N ALA A 321 10.75 -0.28 24.33
CA ALA A 321 10.29 0.10 22.99
C ALA A 321 9.11 1.09 23.07
N ILE A 322 8.14 0.84 23.98
CA ILE A 322 7.00 1.74 24.21
C ILE A 322 7.46 3.11 24.69
N LYS A 323 8.50 3.18 25.56
CA LYS A 323 9.13 4.45 25.97
C LYS A 323 9.72 5.20 24.76
N SER A 324 10.34 4.51 23.81
CA SER A 324 10.83 5.12 22.57
C SER A 324 9.70 5.65 21.69
N MET A 325 8.55 4.94 21.63
CA MET A 325 7.35 5.41 20.93
C MET A 325 6.76 6.65 21.62
N ARG A 326 6.72 6.69 22.96
CA ARG A 326 6.33 7.88 23.73
C ARG A 326 7.19 9.08 23.37
N GLN A 327 8.51 8.93 23.38
CA GLN A 327 9.44 10.00 23.00
C GLN A 327 9.18 10.53 21.58
N PHE A 328 8.86 9.63 20.63
CA PHE A 328 8.47 10.04 19.29
C PHE A 328 7.20 10.88 19.32
N LEU A 329 6.11 10.37 19.95
CA LEU A 329 4.81 11.02 20.01
C LEU A 329 4.82 12.36 20.75
N GLU A 330 5.77 12.58 21.64
CA GLU A 330 6.00 13.85 22.36
C GLU A 330 6.76 14.90 21.53
N ASN A 331 7.46 14.44 20.48
CA ASN A 331 8.33 15.30 19.66
C ASN A 331 7.81 15.52 18.23
N VAL A 332 6.70 14.87 17.84
CA VAL A 332 6.08 15.09 16.54
C VAL A 332 4.81 15.92 16.68
N GLU A 333 4.53 16.69 15.64
CA GLU A 333 3.33 17.50 15.51
C GLU A 333 2.62 17.17 14.19
N GLY A 334 1.37 17.63 14.05
CA GLY A 334 0.59 17.45 12.82
C GLY A 334 -0.50 16.39 12.93
N LYS A 335 -1.57 16.58 12.15
CA LYS A 335 -2.81 15.79 12.27
C LYS A 335 -2.62 14.31 11.92
N ASP A 336 -1.67 14.00 11.04
CA ASP A 336 -1.44 12.63 10.55
C ASP A 336 -0.09 12.06 11.01
N ALA A 337 0.56 12.71 11.99
CA ALA A 337 1.74 12.15 12.64
C ALA A 337 1.33 11.11 13.70
N GLY A 338 2.14 10.07 13.88
CA GLY A 338 1.87 9.09 14.91
C GLY A 338 2.32 7.68 14.60
N PHE A 339 1.75 6.73 15.31
CA PHE A 339 1.87 5.30 15.07
C PHE A 339 0.56 4.71 14.59
N PHE A 340 0.67 3.80 13.63
CA PHE A 340 -0.42 2.94 13.17
C PHE A 340 0.00 1.47 13.31
N PHE A 341 -0.90 0.66 13.86
CA PHE A 341 -0.73 -0.78 14.01
C PHE A 341 -1.89 -1.50 13.35
N LEU A 342 -1.60 -2.61 12.69
CA LEU A 342 -2.60 -3.47 12.08
C LEU A 342 -2.40 -4.91 12.55
N ASN A 343 -3.47 -5.55 13.02
CA ASN A 343 -3.39 -6.94 13.48
C ASN A 343 -3.08 -7.88 12.30
N TRP A 344 -2.19 -8.84 12.57
CA TRP A 344 -1.69 -9.79 11.58
C TRP A 344 -2.19 -11.20 11.87
N GLY A 345 -1.86 -12.16 11.01
CA GLY A 345 -2.27 -13.55 11.23
C GLY A 345 -3.41 -13.98 10.30
N GLY A 346 -4.19 -14.98 10.72
CA GLY A 346 -5.30 -15.50 9.91
C GLY A 346 -4.87 -15.94 8.52
N ALA A 347 -5.64 -15.58 7.50
CA ALA A 347 -5.39 -15.95 6.10
C ALA A 347 -4.00 -15.50 5.60
N VAL A 348 -3.49 -14.35 6.06
CA VAL A 348 -2.15 -13.87 5.68
C VAL A 348 -1.07 -14.84 6.11
N SER A 349 -1.16 -15.39 7.33
CA SER A 349 -0.16 -16.30 7.89
C SER A 349 -0.30 -17.75 7.42
N ARG A 350 -1.43 -18.11 6.77
CA ARG A 350 -1.61 -19.43 6.14
C ARG A 350 -0.83 -19.57 4.83
N VAL A 351 -0.55 -18.47 4.15
CA VAL A 351 0.33 -18.45 2.97
C VAL A 351 1.79 -18.52 3.42
N LEU A 352 2.57 -19.46 2.87
CA LEU A 352 3.98 -19.59 3.20
C LEU A 352 4.79 -18.42 2.61
N PRO A 353 5.88 -17.96 3.28
CA PRO A 353 6.69 -16.84 2.80
C PRO A 353 7.22 -17.01 1.36
N ARG A 354 7.46 -18.26 0.91
CA ARG A 354 7.98 -18.57 -0.43
C ARG A 354 6.92 -18.65 -1.53
N GLU A 355 5.64 -18.74 -1.18
CA GLU A 355 4.53 -18.91 -2.15
C GLU A 355 4.23 -17.63 -2.95
N THR A 356 4.61 -16.47 -2.40
CA THR A 356 4.51 -15.17 -3.06
C THR A 356 5.77 -14.35 -2.79
N ALA A 357 5.97 -13.26 -3.48
CA ALA A 357 7.11 -12.38 -3.20
C ALA A 357 6.99 -11.65 -1.86
N PHE A 358 5.77 -11.51 -1.31
CA PHE A 358 5.55 -10.93 0.02
C PHE A 358 6.04 -11.89 1.11
N TYR A 359 7.12 -11.51 1.80
CA TYR A 359 7.83 -12.41 2.73
C TYR A 359 7.28 -12.40 4.17
N TRP A 360 6.81 -11.28 4.67
CA TRP A 360 6.58 -11.02 6.11
C TRP A 360 5.27 -11.61 6.64
N ARG A 361 5.06 -12.94 6.41
CA ARG A 361 3.83 -13.69 6.73
C ARG A 361 3.66 -14.03 8.21
N LYS A 362 4.77 -14.26 8.91
CA LYS A 362 4.81 -14.78 10.29
C LYS A 362 4.94 -13.69 11.36
N ALA A 363 4.40 -12.53 11.12
CA ALA A 363 4.31 -11.46 12.11
C ALA A 363 3.12 -11.66 13.06
N LYS A 364 3.11 -10.91 14.15
CA LYS A 364 1.97 -10.75 15.07
C LYS A 364 1.16 -9.50 14.73
N PHE A 365 1.85 -8.44 14.33
CA PHE A 365 1.23 -7.21 13.84
C PHE A 365 2.19 -6.42 12.95
N TYR A 366 1.63 -5.62 12.09
CA TYR A 366 2.31 -4.58 11.33
C TYR A 366 2.34 -3.30 12.14
N VAL A 367 3.40 -2.52 11.99
CA VAL A 367 3.53 -1.18 12.58
C VAL A 367 4.15 -0.23 11.57
N GLU A 368 3.59 0.97 11.50
CA GLU A 368 4.20 2.11 10.82
C GLU A 368 4.15 3.35 11.72
N TRP A 369 5.00 4.31 11.41
CA TRP A 369 5.01 5.61 12.05
C TRP A 369 5.42 6.67 11.04
N ASN A 370 4.90 7.86 11.24
CA ASN A 370 5.17 8.98 10.36
C ASN A 370 5.18 10.30 11.12
N SER A 371 5.89 11.26 10.55
CA SER A 371 5.83 12.67 10.90
C SER A 371 5.42 13.47 9.67
N SER A 372 4.69 14.57 9.90
CA SER A 372 4.19 15.45 8.83
C SER A 372 4.61 16.90 9.05
N TRP A 373 4.76 17.67 7.98
CA TRP A 373 5.11 19.10 8.03
C TRP A 373 4.50 19.84 6.84
N ILE A 374 4.26 21.15 7.02
CA ILE A 374 3.79 22.06 5.97
C ILE A 374 4.98 22.87 5.42
N ASN A 375 5.82 23.40 6.29
CA ASN A 375 6.96 24.20 5.88
C ASN A 375 8.14 23.31 5.48
N PRO A 376 8.66 23.42 4.24
CA PRO A 376 9.80 22.63 3.79
C PRO A 376 11.06 22.75 4.68
N SER A 377 11.24 23.84 5.40
CA SER A 377 12.37 24.02 6.35
C SER A 377 12.33 23.01 7.52
N GLU A 378 11.15 22.44 7.83
CA GLU A 378 10.97 21.44 8.89
C GLU A 378 11.28 20.01 8.43
N ALA A 379 11.48 19.80 7.13
CA ALA A 379 11.66 18.48 6.54
C ALA A 379 12.81 17.70 7.18
N ALA A 380 13.98 18.30 7.30
CA ALA A 380 15.18 17.64 7.86
C ALA A 380 14.95 17.16 9.31
N LYS A 381 14.31 17.99 10.15
CA LYS A 381 13.95 17.65 11.54
C LYS A 381 12.99 16.46 11.57
N ASN A 382 11.89 16.52 10.81
CA ASN A 382 10.85 15.49 10.80
C ASN A 382 11.36 14.15 10.25
N ILE A 383 12.13 14.18 9.16
CA ILE A 383 12.79 13.00 8.59
C ILE A 383 13.74 12.37 9.62
N SER A 384 14.53 13.19 10.32
CA SER A 384 15.47 12.71 11.35
C SER A 384 14.75 12.03 12.51
N ILE A 385 13.64 12.58 13.00
CA ILE A 385 12.82 12.00 14.08
C ILE A 385 12.31 10.61 13.68
N VAL A 386 11.76 10.45 12.48
CA VAL A 386 11.25 9.15 11.97
C VAL A 386 12.37 8.12 11.87
N ARG A 387 13.50 8.49 11.26
CA ARG A 387 14.67 7.61 11.09
C ARG A 387 15.32 7.22 12.42
N ASN A 388 15.41 8.15 13.37
CA ASN A 388 15.90 7.88 14.72
C ASN A 388 15.01 6.88 15.45
N THR A 389 13.69 7.00 15.29
CA THR A 389 12.72 6.05 15.85
C THR A 389 12.89 4.68 15.24
N ARG A 390 13.14 4.57 13.91
CA ARG A 390 13.47 3.29 13.29
C ARG A 390 14.70 2.63 13.93
N ARG A 391 15.78 3.40 14.17
CA ARG A 391 16.99 2.87 14.83
C ARG A 391 16.69 2.35 16.24
N LYS A 392 15.90 3.08 17.03
CA LYS A 392 15.50 2.67 18.39
C LYS A 392 14.60 1.42 18.40
N LEU A 393 13.78 1.23 17.36
CA LEU A 393 12.85 0.10 17.26
C LEU A 393 13.43 -1.10 16.49
N GLN A 394 14.60 -0.98 15.88
CA GLN A 394 15.16 -1.97 14.94
C GLN A 394 15.29 -3.38 15.54
N SER A 395 15.61 -3.52 16.82
CA SER A 395 15.71 -4.82 17.50
C SER A 395 14.37 -5.49 17.81
N TYR A 396 13.27 -4.76 17.67
CA TYR A 396 11.91 -5.24 17.98
C TYR A 396 11.05 -5.50 16.74
N ILE A 397 11.53 -5.07 15.57
CA ILE A 397 10.85 -5.24 14.29
C ILE A 397 11.71 -6.04 13.32
N VAL A 398 11.06 -6.65 12.34
CA VAL A 398 11.71 -7.29 11.20
C VAL A 398 11.17 -6.68 9.92
N GLY A 399 12.02 -6.55 8.91
CA GLY A 399 11.63 -6.07 7.60
C GLY A 399 11.04 -4.66 7.57
N SER A 400 10.38 -4.37 6.46
CA SER A 400 9.59 -3.18 6.20
C SER A 400 8.57 -3.46 5.10
N TYR A 401 7.52 -2.64 4.97
CA TYR A 401 6.51 -2.79 3.94
C TYR A 401 6.84 -1.93 2.72
N ILE A 402 6.96 -2.56 1.55
CA ILE A 402 7.41 -1.87 0.33
C ILE A 402 6.43 -0.77 -0.15
N ASN A 403 5.14 -0.85 0.18
CA ASN A 403 4.19 0.22 -0.15
C ASN A 403 4.25 1.39 0.85
N VAL A 404 5.00 1.25 1.94
CA VAL A 404 5.39 2.32 2.87
C VAL A 404 6.92 2.43 2.80
N PRO A 405 7.46 2.91 1.68
CA PRO A 405 8.90 2.97 1.45
C PRO A 405 9.57 3.99 2.37
N ASP A 406 10.80 3.70 2.75
CA ASP A 406 11.67 4.60 3.52
C ASP A 406 13.04 4.62 2.84
N GLN A 407 13.38 5.72 2.16
CA GLN A 407 14.66 5.87 1.46
C GLN A 407 15.87 5.92 2.42
N GLY A 408 15.65 6.07 3.72
CA GLY A 408 16.69 5.94 4.74
C GLY A 408 17.16 4.50 4.98
N ILE A 409 16.45 3.49 4.45
CA ILE A 409 16.83 2.08 4.60
C ILE A 409 17.98 1.75 3.65
N LYS A 410 19.17 1.54 4.21
CA LYS A 410 20.31 1.00 3.48
C LYS A 410 20.06 -0.48 3.18
N ASN A 411 20.56 -0.99 2.02
CA ASN A 411 20.38 -2.37 1.58
C ASN A 411 18.90 -2.81 1.65
N SER A 412 18.03 -2.04 1.00
CA SER A 412 16.57 -2.15 1.12
C SER A 412 16.00 -3.50 0.64
N GLY A 413 16.65 -4.18 -0.30
CA GLY A 413 16.17 -5.44 -0.87
C GLY A 413 15.88 -6.53 0.17
N PRO A 414 16.85 -6.98 0.99
CA PRO A 414 16.60 -7.94 2.07
C PRO A 414 15.60 -7.43 3.11
N VAL A 415 15.55 -6.11 3.36
CA VAL A 415 14.62 -5.52 4.33
C VAL A 415 13.17 -5.59 3.84
N TYR A 416 12.91 -5.35 2.56
CA TYR A 416 11.55 -5.47 2.00
C TYR A 416 11.15 -6.91 1.71
N TYR A 417 12.07 -7.72 1.19
CA TYR A 417 11.73 -9.01 0.58
C TYR A 417 12.27 -10.24 1.31
N GLY A 418 13.05 -10.06 2.38
CA GLY A 418 13.64 -11.16 3.14
C GLY A 418 14.37 -12.15 2.25
N ALA A 419 14.20 -13.44 2.50
CA ALA A 419 14.82 -14.53 1.71
C ALA A 419 14.27 -14.66 0.27
N ASN A 420 13.21 -13.93 -0.09
CA ASN A 420 12.68 -13.91 -1.47
C ASN A 420 13.48 -12.98 -2.41
N TYR A 421 14.35 -12.11 -1.88
CA TYR A 421 15.09 -11.13 -2.67
C TYR A 421 15.96 -11.74 -3.78
N PRO A 422 16.75 -12.81 -3.57
CA PRO A 422 17.53 -13.43 -4.65
C PRO A 422 16.65 -13.95 -5.80
N ARG A 423 15.48 -14.55 -5.50
CA ARG A 423 14.52 -15.00 -6.52
C ARG A 423 13.93 -13.81 -7.30
N LEU A 424 13.58 -12.72 -6.63
CA LEU A 424 13.11 -11.50 -7.28
C LEU A 424 14.14 -10.94 -8.28
N ARG A 425 15.42 -10.94 -7.92
CA ARG A 425 16.51 -10.51 -8.83
C ARG A 425 16.62 -11.39 -10.08
N ARG A 426 16.42 -12.72 -9.96
CA ARG A 426 16.36 -13.64 -11.11
C ARG A 426 15.18 -13.36 -12.02
N VAL A 427 13.99 -13.14 -11.44
CA VAL A 427 12.80 -12.74 -12.22
C VAL A 427 13.02 -11.40 -12.91
N LYS A 428 13.63 -10.43 -12.22
CA LYS A 428 14.01 -9.13 -12.81
C LYS A 428 14.93 -9.32 -14.03
N ALA A 429 15.97 -10.15 -13.92
CA ALA A 429 16.90 -10.43 -15.01
C ALA A 429 16.21 -11.06 -16.24
N LYS A 430 15.12 -11.82 -16.04
CA LYS A 430 14.33 -12.41 -17.13
C LYS A 430 13.45 -11.38 -17.85
N TYR A 431 12.75 -10.52 -17.12
CA TYR A 431 11.73 -9.62 -17.71
C TYR A 431 12.24 -8.20 -17.98
N ASP A 432 13.28 -7.76 -17.28
CA ASP A 432 13.91 -6.46 -17.48
C ASP A 432 15.44 -6.53 -17.26
N PRO A 433 16.17 -7.28 -18.10
CA PRO A 433 17.61 -7.47 -17.97
C PRO A 433 18.41 -6.16 -18.08
N GLY A 434 17.88 -5.20 -18.84
CA GLY A 434 18.48 -3.87 -19.00
C GLY A 434 18.16 -2.88 -17.90
N ASN A 435 17.44 -3.32 -16.85
CA ASN A 435 17.02 -2.49 -15.72
C ASN A 435 16.36 -1.15 -16.14
N VAL A 436 15.51 -1.20 -17.15
CA VAL A 436 14.77 -0.05 -17.71
C VAL A 436 13.81 0.53 -16.66
N PHE A 437 13.17 -0.36 -15.89
CA PHE A 437 12.32 0.01 -14.75
C PHE A 437 13.15 0.05 -13.48
N ASN A 438 13.82 1.14 -13.27
CA ASN A 438 14.64 1.39 -12.08
C ASN A 438 14.10 2.58 -11.28
N ASN A 439 14.34 2.56 -9.99
CA ASN A 439 14.11 3.66 -9.06
C ASN A 439 15.08 3.48 -7.88
N PRO A 440 15.22 4.45 -6.96
CA PRO A 440 16.22 4.38 -5.89
C PRO A 440 16.19 3.11 -5.03
N GLN A 441 15.04 2.42 -4.95
CA GLN A 441 14.86 1.19 -4.18
C GLN A 441 14.36 0.02 -5.04
N SER A 442 14.55 0.08 -6.36
CA SER A 442 14.15 -1.00 -7.27
C SER A 442 15.01 -2.26 -7.07
N ILE A 443 14.45 -3.37 -7.52
CA ILE A 443 15.13 -4.67 -7.56
C ILE A 443 16.10 -4.66 -8.74
N PRO A 444 17.43 -4.71 -8.53
CA PRO A 444 18.37 -4.85 -9.64
C PRO A 444 18.34 -6.28 -10.21
N PRO A 445 18.60 -6.48 -11.51
CA PRO A 445 18.70 -7.81 -12.07
C PRO A 445 19.84 -8.62 -11.44
N ALA A 446 19.67 -9.94 -11.34
CA ALA A 446 20.77 -10.83 -10.98
C ALA A 446 21.89 -10.70 -12.05
N ARG A 447 23.15 -10.70 -11.62
CA ARG A 447 24.28 -10.83 -12.56
C ARG A 447 24.16 -12.17 -13.28
N LYS A 448 24.50 -12.24 -14.55
CA LYS A 448 24.71 -13.51 -15.23
C LYS A 448 25.91 -14.16 -14.55
N SER A 449 25.73 -15.36 -14.00
CA SER A 449 26.82 -16.25 -13.58
C SER A 449 27.55 -16.72 -14.82
#